data_3f13e7fe64327655d23ca7a6f62fabc3
#
_entry.id   3f13e7fe64327655d23ca7a6f62fabc3
#
_cell.length_a   1.000
_cell.length_b   1.000
_cell.length_c   1.000
_cell.angle_alpha   90.00
_cell.angle_beta   90.00
_cell.angle_gamma   90.00
#
_symmetry.space_group_name_H-M   'P 1'
#
loop_
_entity.id
_entity.type
_entity.pdbx_description
1 polymer ?
#
loop_
_entity_poly.entity_id
_entity_poly.type
_entity_poly.pdbx_seq_one_letter_code
_entity_poly.pdbx_strand_id
1 'polypeptide(L)'
;MAFCALYGPKSRSGPWGSAFAMSTERYNAPAREKHWQQVWEKADIFRSPETEGAPKCYVLEMFPYPSGRIHMGHVRNYAMGDVFARYKRMKGFSVLHPMGWDAFGMPAENAAMERKVHPGTWTYQNIDTMRGQLKSMGLSLDWSREIATCSPGYYRHQQKMFVDLLKKGIAYRKSSKVNWDPVDHTVLANEQVIDGRGWRSGALVEQRELTQWFFKITDYAQELLDDLDTLVNWPEKVRLMQANWIGRSEGMLVRWALDKTTAPQGFNELEIYTTRPDTLFGASFMAVAADHPIAKAAAEKDPALALFCEECRRMGTSVADIEAAEKRGYDTGIRAVHPFDKDWKVPVYVANFILMDYGTGAIFGCPSGDQRDMDFARRYDLPVVPVILPPGEDAKTFELKNKAYEDDGVMINSRFLDGMSTTQAFEEAAKKLETQKLGGKPQGTRKVNFRLRDWGISRQRYWGCPIPVIHCKDCG
;
A
#
# COMPACT_ATOMS: atom_id res chain seq x y z
N MET A 1 -45.61 12.42 -47.99
CA MET A 1 -46.21 13.16 -49.11
C MET A 1 -45.10 13.88 -49.84
N ALA A 2 -44.88 13.43 -51.09
CA ALA A 2 -44.55 14.20 -52.30
C ALA A 2 -43.32 15.13 -52.22
N PHE A 3 -42.22 14.60 -52.78
CA PHE A 3 -41.36 15.31 -53.75
C PHE A 3 -40.46 14.26 -54.41
N CYS A 4 -41.04 13.58 -55.34
CA CYS A 4 -40.34 12.71 -56.29
C CYS A 4 -41.03 12.92 -57.62
N ALA A 5 -40.49 13.77 -58.47
CA ALA A 5 -40.66 13.79 -59.92
C ALA A 5 -40.12 15.15 -60.41
N LEU A 6 -39.03 15.05 -61.15
CA LEU A 6 -38.74 15.87 -62.34
C LEU A 6 -37.21 15.79 -62.60
N TYR A 7 -36.78 14.75 -63.30
CA TYR A 7 -35.71 14.83 -64.31
C TYR A 7 -35.69 13.53 -65.10
N GLY A 8 -36.33 13.56 -66.23
CA GLY A 8 -36.26 12.50 -67.23
C GLY A 8 -34.88 12.47 -67.90
N PRO A 9 -34.51 11.30 -68.49
CA PRO A 9 -33.16 11.13 -69.04
C PRO A 9 -33.04 11.84 -70.39
N LYS A 10 -32.18 12.86 -70.48
CA LYS A 10 -31.67 13.35 -71.75
C LYS A 10 -30.45 12.49 -72.13
N SER A 11 -30.63 11.64 -73.16
CA SER A 11 -29.56 10.94 -73.82
C SER A 11 -28.56 11.95 -74.41
N ARG A 12 -27.33 11.96 -73.98
CA ARG A 12 -26.17 12.45 -74.71
C ARG A 12 -25.18 11.32 -74.92
N SER A 13 -25.15 10.80 -76.11
CA SER A 13 -24.12 9.91 -76.68
C SER A 13 -22.81 10.73 -76.75
N GLY A 14 -21.88 10.49 -75.88
CA GLY A 14 -20.49 10.96 -75.94
C GLY A 14 -19.54 9.77 -75.88
N PRO A 15 -18.34 9.81 -76.47
CA PRO A 15 -17.47 8.66 -76.70
C PRO A 15 -16.62 8.24 -75.49
N TRP A 16 -17.28 8.05 -74.34
CA TRP A 16 -16.62 7.49 -73.15
C TRP A 16 -17.37 6.25 -72.66
N GLY A 17 -17.52 5.31 -73.58
CA GLY A 17 -18.09 3.99 -73.31
C GLY A 17 -17.01 3.05 -72.77
N SER A 18 -16.37 3.27 -71.62
CA SER A 18 -15.82 2.21 -70.87
C SER A 18 -16.81 1.90 -69.74
N ALA A 19 -17.61 0.88 -69.89
CA ALA A 19 -18.40 0.29 -68.85
C ALA A 19 -17.46 -0.02 -67.69
N PHE A 20 -17.51 0.78 -66.64
CA PHE A 20 -17.02 0.33 -65.34
C PHE A 20 -17.85 -0.89 -64.98
N ALA A 21 -17.34 -2.08 -65.32
CA ALA A 21 -17.88 -3.32 -64.78
C ALA A 21 -17.78 -3.17 -63.25
N MET A 22 -18.89 -2.87 -62.62
CA MET A 22 -18.97 -2.92 -61.15
C MET A 22 -18.59 -4.32 -60.75
N SER A 23 -17.44 -4.49 -60.17
CA SER A 23 -17.00 -5.76 -59.60
C SER A 23 -18.12 -6.28 -58.71
N THR A 24 -18.69 -7.43 -59.08
CA THR A 24 -19.67 -8.15 -58.29
C THR A 24 -19.01 -8.86 -57.09
N GLU A 25 -17.70 -8.72 -56.95
CA GLU A 25 -16.96 -9.28 -55.83
C GLU A 25 -17.29 -8.50 -54.54
N ARG A 26 -17.92 -9.19 -53.64
CA ARG A 26 -18.21 -8.66 -52.31
C ARG A 26 -16.89 -8.42 -51.57
N TYR A 27 -16.72 -7.25 -50.99
CA TYR A 27 -15.53 -6.92 -50.17
C TYR A 27 -15.32 -7.98 -49.10
N ASN A 28 -14.16 -8.65 -49.12
CA ASN A 28 -13.77 -9.65 -48.14
C ASN A 28 -12.82 -9.00 -47.11
N ALA A 29 -13.41 -8.49 -46.01
CA ALA A 29 -12.66 -7.81 -44.97
C ALA A 29 -11.52 -8.67 -44.39
N PRO A 30 -11.73 -9.91 -43.95
CA PRO A 30 -10.67 -10.74 -43.38
C PRO A 30 -9.48 -10.95 -44.31
N ALA A 31 -9.72 -11.14 -45.60
CA ALA A 31 -8.63 -11.28 -46.55
C ALA A 31 -7.85 -10.00 -46.79
N ARG A 32 -8.54 -8.84 -46.78
CA ARG A 32 -7.90 -7.53 -46.92
C ARG A 32 -7.13 -7.09 -45.66
N GLU A 33 -7.67 -7.37 -44.49
CA GLU A 33 -6.99 -7.14 -43.21
C GLU A 33 -5.68 -7.92 -43.15
N LYS A 34 -5.71 -9.22 -43.45
CA LYS A 34 -4.51 -10.05 -43.50
C LYS A 34 -3.48 -9.57 -44.53
N HIS A 35 -3.94 -9.14 -45.70
CA HIS A 35 -3.07 -8.56 -46.72
C HIS A 35 -2.35 -7.29 -46.21
N TRP A 36 -3.10 -6.35 -45.61
CA TRP A 36 -2.51 -5.10 -45.15
C TRP A 36 -1.60 -5.32 -43.96
N GLN A 37 -1.91 -6.21 -43.04
CA GLN A 37 -1.03 -6.56 -41.92
C GLN A 37 0.31 -7.10 -42.43
N GLN A 38 0.31 -7.96 -43.44
CA GLN A 38 1.52 -8.46 -44.11
C GLN A 38 2.34 -7.35 -44.80
N VAL A 39 1.66 -6.39 -45.43
CA VAL A 39 2.30 -5.24 -46.07
C VAL A 39 2.98 -4.36 -45.01
N TRP A 40 2.29 -4.07 -43.90
CA TRP A 40 2.83 -3.26 -42.81
C TRP A 40 4.01 -3.96 -42.13
N GLU A 41 3.92 -5.25 -41.88
CA GLU A 41 5.01 -6.02 -41.25
C GLU A 41 6.26 -6.05 -42.17
N LYS A 42 6.06 -6.31 -43.47
CA LYS A 42 7.18 -6.31 -44.44
C LYS A 42 7.84 -4.95 -44.61
N ALA A 43 7.07 -3.88 -44.53
CA ALA A 43 7.56 -2.50 -44.63
C ALA A 43 8.04 -1.92 -43.29
N ASP A 44 7.85 -2.63 -42.17
CA ASP A 44 8.24 -2.25 -40.82
C ASP A 44 7.75 -0.84 -40.42
N ILE A 45 6.52 -0.50 -40.86
CA ILE A 45 6.00 0.89 -40.78
C ILE A 45 5.74 1.38 -39.36
N PHE A 46 5.66 0.51 -38.36
CA PHE A 46 5.39 0.85 -36.99
C PHE A 46 6.65 0.89 -36.10
N ARG A 47 7.81 0.60 -36.68
CA ARG A 47 9.08 0.73 -35.99
C ARG A 47 9.29 2.16 -35.56
N SER A 48 9.74 2.36 -34.32
CA SER A 48 10.07 3.69 -33.80
C SER A 48 11.22 4.31 -34.59
N PRO A 49 10.98 5.41 -35.32
CA PRO A 49 12.04 6.03 -36.07
C PRO A 49 13.00 6.78 -35.14
N GLU A 50 14.30 6.63 -35.40
CA GLU A 50 15.34 7.46 -34.78
C GLU A 50 15.47 8.76 -35.59
N THR A 51 14.41 9.56 -35.64
CA THR A 51 14.40 10.82 -36.41
C THR A 51 14.91 11.96 -35.53
N GLU A 52 16.09 12.47 -35.87
CA GLU A 52 16.66 13.65 -35.20
C GLU A 52 15.77 14.88 -35.41
N GLY A 53 15.48 15.63 -34.33
CA GLY A 53 14.66 16.83 -34.38
C GLY A 53 13.15 16.62 -34.42
N ALA A 54 12.63 15.40 -34.62
CA ALA A 54 11.19 15.13 -34.54
C ALA A 54 10.69 15.17 -33.09
N PRO A 55 9.50 15.73 -32.82
CA PRO A 55 8.90 15.69 -31.48
C PRO A 55 8.64 14.23 -31.09
N LYS A 56 9.06 13.83 -29.88
CA LYS A 56 8.94 12.46 -29.37
C LYS A 56 7.57 12.24 -28.72
N CYS A 57 7.02 11.04 -28.89
CA CYS A 57 5.83 10.60 -28.21
C CYS A 57 6.00 9.13 -27.76
N TYR A 58 5.90 8.90 -26.45
CA TYR A 58 5.89 7.56 -25.88
C TYR A 58 4.46 7.17 -25.54
N VAL A 59 3.96 6.12 -26.15
CA VAL A 59 2.62 5.58 -25.91
C VAL A 59 2.79 4.24 -25.20
N LEU A 60 2.35 4.19 -23.95
CA LEU A 60 2.48 3.03 -23.09
C LEU A 60 1.13 2.64 -22.51
N GLU A 61 0.70 1.43 -22.77
CA GLU A 61 -0.38 0.75 -22.07
C GLU A 61 0.19 -0.23 -21.05
N MET A 62 -0.64 -0.61 -20.08
CA MET A 62 -0.27 -1.65 -19.12
C MET A 62 -0.04 -2.97 -19.83
N PHE A 63 1.13 -3.56 -19.65
CA PHE A 63 1.48 -4.85 -20.22
C PHE A 63 0.61 -5.97 -19.65
N PRO A 64 0.12 -6.90 -20.49
CA PRO A 64 -0.73 -7.98 -20.03
C PRO A 64 0.07 -9.09 -19.34
N TYR A 65 -0.58 -9.80 -18.42
CA TYR A 65 -0.12 -11.11 -17.99
C TYR A 65 -0.37 -12.13 -19.09
N PRO A 66 0.62 -12.95 -19.48
CA PRO A 66 0.43 -14.00 -20.46
C PRO A 66 -0.31 -15.22 -19.84
N SER A 67 -1.59 -15.05 -19.53
CA SER A 67 -2.40 -16.02 -18.80
C SER A 67 -3.34 -16.86 -19.68
N GLY A 68 -3.22 -16.77 -21.01
CA GLY A 68 -4.02 -17.53 -21.95
C GLY A 68 -4.37 -16.77 -23.23
N ARG A 69 -5.61 -16.30 -23.37
CA ARG A 69 -6.10 -15.54 -24.53
C ARG A 69 -6.43 -14.11 -24.13
N ILE A 70 -6.36 -13.18 -25.09
CA ILE A 70 -6.86 -11.84 -24.87
C ILE A 70 -8.38 -11.85 -24.67
N HIS A 71 -8.88 -10.86 -23.96
CA HIS A 71 -10.30 -10.63 -23.73
C HIS A 71 -10.66 -9.16 -24.06
N MET A 72 -11.93 -8.81 -23.98
CA MET A 72 -12.40 -7.46 -24.34
C MET A 72 -11.74 -6.33 -23.56
N GLY A 73 -11.28 -6.56 -22.33
CA GLY A 73 -10.49 -5.59 -21.57
C GLY A 73 -9.16 -5.25 -22.25
N HIS A 74 -8.45 -6.25 -22.78
CA HIS A 74 -7.24 -6.05 -23.58
C HIS A 74 -7.55 -5.28 -24.87
N VAL A 75 -8.62 -5.68 -25.59
CA VAL A 75 -9.04 -4.99 -26.82
C VAL A 75 -9.29 -3.53 -26.56
N ARG A 76 -10.06 -3.19 -25.51
CA ARG A 76 -10.34 -1.81 -25.14
C ARG A 76 -9.08 -1.02 -24.81
N ASN A 77 -8.20 -1.57 -23.98
CA ASN A 77 -6.98 -0.90 -23.54
C ASN A 77 -6.08 -0.56 -24.73
N TYR A 78 -5.74 -1.58 -25.54
CA TYR A 78 -4.78 -1.41 -26.62
C TYR A 78 -5.35 -0.67 -27.84
N ALA A 79 -6.66 -0.75 -28.07
CA ALA A 79 -7.29 0.03 -29.16
C ALA A 79 -7.23 1.55 -28.84
N MET A 80 -7.40 1.97 -27.60
CA MET A 80 -7.30 3.38 -27.23
C MET A 80 -5.87 3.92 -27.45
N GLY A 81 -4.87 3.19 -27.00
CA GLY A 81 -3.46 3.57 -27.22
C GLY A 81 -3.09 3.58 -28.68
N ASP A 82 -3.58 2.60 -29.46
CA ASP A 82 -3.33 2.50 -30.89
C ASP A 82 -3.88 3.70 -31.68
N VAL A 83 -5.10 4.13 -31.36
CA VAL A 83 -5.69 5.34 -31.97
C VAL A 83 -4.82 6.56 -31.69
N PHE A 84 -4.38 6.73 -30.46
CA PHE A 84 -3.52 7.83 -30.07
C PHE A 84 -2.14 7.76 -30.76
N ALA A 85 -1.52 6.57 -30.81
CA ALA A 85 -0.23 6.36 -31.46
C ALA A 85 -0.31 6.70 -32.96
N ARG A 86 -1.36 6.23 -33.67
CA ARG A 86 -1.59 6.55 -35.10
C ARG A 86 -1.80 8.04 -35.32
N TYR A 87 -2.61 8.69 -34.48
CA TYR A 87 -2.82 10.14 -34.54
C TYR A 87 -1.50 10.91 -34.41
N LYS A 88 -0.66 10.55 -33.46
CA LYS A 88 0.64 11.19 -33.25
C LYS A 88 1.59 10.96 -34.42
N ARG A 89 1.64 9.74 -34.99
CA ARG A 89 2.43 9.48 -36.22
C ARG A 89 1.96 10.34 -37.40
N MET A 90 0.64 10.46 -37.60
CA MET A 90 0.08 11.34 -38.65
C MET A 90 0.42 12.82 -38.43
N LYS A 91 0.68 13.25 -37.19
CA LYS A 91 1.14 14.61 -36.87
C LYS A 91 2.66 14.77 -36.95
N GLY A 92 3.41 13.77 -37.42
CA GLY A 92 4.86 13.86 -37.62
C GLY A 92 5.70 13.59 -36.36
N PHE A 93 5.10 13.04 -35.28
CA PHE A 93 5.85 12.64 -34.09
C PHE A 93 6.65 11.37 -34.34
N SER A 94 7.84 11.29 -33.76
CA SER A 94 8.55 10.03 -33.55
C SER A 94 7.88 9.27 -32.39
N VAL A 95 7.13 8.22 -32.72
CA VAL A 95 6.29 7.49 -31.75
C VAL A 95 6.95 6.18 -31.36
N LEU A 96 7.24 6.02 -30.08
CA LEU A 96 7.56 4.73 -29.46
C LEU A 96 6.27 4.13 -28.88
N HIS A 97 5.81 3.01 -29.46
CA HIS A 97 4.62 2.28 -29.01
C HIS A 97 4.97 0.79 -28.85
N PRO A 98 5.63 0.41 -27.74
CA PRO A 98 6.11 -0.94 -27.51
C PRO A 98 5.03 -1.87 -26.97
N MET A 99 5.30 -3.18 -27.02
CA MET A 99 4.56 -4.22 -26.31
C MET A 99 5.48 -4.98 -25.37
N GLY A 100 4.94 -5.38 -24.23
CA GLY A 100 5.64 -6.23 -23.26
C GLY A 100 4.71 -7.22 -22.60
N TRP A 101 5.32 -8.11 -21.80
CA TRP A 101 4.63 -9.17 -21.08
C TRP A 101 5.06 -9.13 -19.62
N ASP A 102 4.10 -8.91 -18.72
CA ASP A 102 4.34 -9.08 -17.28
C ASP A 102 4.25 -10.59 -16.97
N ALA A 103 5.40 -11.24 -17.02
CA ALA A 103 5.48 -12.67 -17.27
C ALA A 103 6.00 -13.52 -16.10
N PHE A 104 6.18 -12.89 -14.92
CA PHE A 104 6.52 -13.58 -13.68
C PHE A 104 5.30 -13.72 -12.75
N GLY A 105 5.43 -14.52 -11.70
CA GLY A 105 4.51 -14.57 -10.58
C GLY A 105 3.59 -15.79 -10.52
N MET A 106 2.68 -15.75 -9.55
CA MET A 106 1.80 -16.86 -9.17
C MET A 106 0.89 -17.39 -10.28
N PRO A 107 0.32 -16.60 -11.18
CA PRO A 107 -0.58 -17.15 -12.19
C PRO A 107 0.08 -18.23 -13.08
N ALA A 108 1.35 -18.01 -13.43
CA ALA A 108 2.11 -19.00 -14.20
C ALA A 108 2.45 -20.23 -13.38
N GLU A 109 2.83 -20.07 -12.11
CA GLU A 109 3.13 -21.19 -11.20
C GLU A 109 1.90 -22.05 -10.96
N ASN A 110 0.74 -21.44 -10.68
CA ASN A 110 -0.51 -22.16 -10.43
C ASN A 110 -0.94 -22.99 -11.65
N ALA A 111 -0.95 -22.35 -12.82
CA ALA A 111 -1.29 -23.05 -14.06
C ALA A 111 -0.27 -24.17 -14.37
N ALA A 112 0.99 -23.96 -14.09
CA ALA A 112 2.03 -24.96 -14.25
C ALA A 112 1.85 -26.17 -13.33
N MET A 113 1.49 -25.94 -12.06
CA MET A 113 1.18 -27.02 -11.11
C MET A 113 -0.06 -27.82 -11.54
N GLU A 114 -1.15 -27.15 -11.92
CA GLU A 114 -2.38 -27.80 -12.39
C GLU A 114 -2.14 -28.65 -13.64
N ARG A 115 -1.33 -28.15 -14.58
CA ARG A 115 -1.08 -28.80 -15.86
C ARG A 115 0.17 -29.69 -15.88
N LYS A 116 0.93 -29.75 -14.78
CA LYS A 116 2.19 -30.49 -14.64
C LYS A 116 3.22 -30.14 -15.73
N VAL A 117 3.36 -28.85 -16.03
CA VAL A 117 4.33 -28.31 -17.01
C VAL A 117 5.23 -27.28 -16.33
N HIS A 118 6.38 -27.00 -16.94
CA HIS A 118 7.25 -25.94 -16.44
C HIS A 118 6.62 -24.55 -16.66
N PRO A 119 6.60 -23.63 -15.67
CA PRO A 119 5.95 -22.33 -15.78
C PRO A 119 6.50 -21.49 -16.94
N GLY A 120 7.79 -21.55 -17.22
CA GLY A 120 8.37 -20.89 -18.38
C GLY A 120 7.79 -21.35 -19.71
N THR A 121 7.65 -22.67 -19.91
CA THR A 121 7.06 -23.22 -21.12
C THR A 121 5.63 -22.73 -21.31
N TRP A 122 4.83 -22.81 -20.24
CA TRP A 122 3.45 -22.31 -20.26
C TRP A 122 3.37 -20.80 -20.57
N THR A 123 4.24 -20.01 -19.94
CA THR A 123 4.32 -18.56 -20.13
C THR A 123 4.63 -18.19 -21.57
N TYR A 124 5.67 -18.77 -22.17
CA TYR A 124 6.04 -18.44 -23.55
C TYR A 124 5.01 -18.92 -24.56
N GLN A 125 4.35 -20.07 -24.37
CA GLN A 125 3.22 -20.52 -25.21
C GLN A 125 2.06 -19.53 -25.19
N ASN A 126 1.74 -18.96 -24.01
CA ASN A 126 0.71 -17.95 -23.91
C ASN A 126 1.13 -16.62 -24.56
N ILE A 127 2.38 -16.21 -24.42
CA ILE A 127 2.93 -15.04 -25.11
C ILE A 127 2.74 -15.20 -26.63
N ASP A 128 3.11 -16.34 -27.19
CA ASP A 128 2.96 -16.61 -28.62
C ASP A 128 1.50 -16.55 -29.06
N THR A 129 0.60 -17.13 -28.26
CA THR A 129 -0.85 -17.11 -28.55
C THR A 129 -1.40 -15.69 -28.54
N MET A 130 -1.11 -14.91 -27.45
CA MET A 130 -1.60 -13.55 -27.30
C MET A 130 -0.97 -12.60 -28.32
N ARG A 131 0.32 -12.77 -28.64
CA ARG A 131 1.00 -12.00 -29.69
C ARG A 131 0.30 -12.20 -31.05
N GLY A 132 -0.02 -13.45 -31.39
CA GLY A 132 -0.79 -13.75 -32.62
C GLY A 132 -2.15 -13.05 -32.66
N GLN A 133 -2.86 -13.05 -31.52
CA GLN A 133 -4.14 -12.36 -31.39
C GLN A 133 -4.01 -10.84 -31.49
N LEU A 134 -3.04 -10.22 -30.81
CA LEU A 134 -2.79 -8.77 -30.89
C LEU A 134 -2.35 -8.35 -32.31
N LYS A 135 -1.51 -9.14 -32.97
CA LYS A 135 -1.15 -8.89 -34.36
C LYS A 135 -2.38 -8.96 -35.32
N SER A 136 -3.30 -9.89 -35.05
CA SER A 136 -4.54 -10.00 -35.87
C SER A 136 -5.47 -8.80 -35.71
N MET A 137 -5.36 -8.02 -34.62
CA MET A 137 -6.07 -6.74 -34.43
C MET A 137 -5.49 -5.62 -35.31
N GLY A 138 -4.31 -5.79 -35.89
CA GLY A 138 -3.65 -4.79 -36.71
C GLY A 138 -3.16 -3.56 -35.95
N LEU A 139 -2.82 -3.71 -34.68
CA LEU A 139 -2.32 -2.62 -33.83
C LEU A 139 -0.97 -2.10 -34.33
N SER A 140 -0.74 -0.80 -34.19
CA SER A 140 0.49 -0.11 -34.60
C SER A 140 1.60 -0.22 -33.55
N LEU A 141 1.86 -1.43 -33.07
CA LEU A 141 2.89 -1.73 -32.08
C LEU A 141 4.25 -1.93 -32.75
N ASP A 142 5.29 -1.44 -32.10
CA ASP A 142 6.68 -1.72 -32.49
C ASP A 142 7.14 -3.05 -31.88
N TRP A 143 6.92 -4.13 -32.63
CA TRP A 143 7.29 -5.48 -32.20
C TRP A 143 8.81 -5.70 -32.11
N SER A 144 9.63 -4.81 -32.68
CA SER A 144 11.09 -4.87 -32.48
C SER A 144 11.53 -4.49 -31.06
N ARG A 145 10.63 -3.82 -30.33
CA ARG A 145 10.80 -3.42 -28.92
C ARG A 145 10.02 -4.31 -27.95
N GLU A 146 9.58 -5.48 -28.39
CA GLU A 146 8.89 -6.44 -27.53
C GLU A 146 9.80 -6.94 -26.41
N ILE A 147 9.27 -6.98 -25.19
CA ILE A 147 9.98 -7.46 -24.00
C ILE A 147 9.13 -8.47 -23.22
N ALA A 148 9.78 -9.35 -22.47
CA ALA A 148 9.13 -10.20 -21.46
C ALA A 148 9.90 -10.05 -20.14
N THR A 149 9.20 -9.71 -19.06
CA THR A 149 9.82 -9.47 -17.75
C THR A 149 10.52 -10.70 -17.18
N CYS A 150 10.14 -11.92 -17.64
CA CYS A 150 10.78 -13.18 -17.27
C CYS A 150 12.03 -13.54 -18.08
N SER A 151 12.39 -12.74 -19.10
CA SER A 151 13.59 -13.02 -19.88
C SER A 151 14.86 -12.55 -19.16
N PRO A 152 15.96 -13.34 -19.18
CA PRO A 152 17.23 -12.93 -18.60
C PRO A 152 17.74 -11.60 -19.14
N GLY A 153 17.51 -11.31 -20.42
CA GLY A 153 17.89 -10.05 -21.05
C GLY A 153 17.19 -8.84 -20.44
N TYR A 154 15.97 -9.02 -19.91
CA TYR A 154 15.23 -7.98 -19.21
C TYR A 154 15.60 -7.91 -17.73
N TYR A 155 15.46 -9.00 -16.95
CA TYR A 155 15.58 -8.91 -15.50
C TYR A 155 17.04 -8.72 -15.01
N ARG A 156 18.05 -8.97 -15.84
CA ARG A 156 19.44 -8.59 -15.50
C ARG A 156 19.61 -7.12 -15.13
N HIS A 157 18.78 -6.24 -15.70
CA HIS A 157 18.78 -4.81 -15.38
C HIS A 157 18.19 -4.55 -14.00
N GLN A 158 17.14 -5.28 -13.63
CA GLN A 158 16.58 -5.24 -12.27
C GLN A 158 17.60 -5.76 -11.25
N GLN A 159 18.29 -6.84 -11.56
CA GLN A 159 19.35 -7.39 -10.71
C GLN A 159 20.50 -6.41 -10.52
N LYS A 160 20.91 -5.73 -11.61
CA LYS A 160 21.93 -4.68 -11.50
C LYS A 160 21.48 -3.53 -10.61
N MET A 161 20.24 -3.05 -10.80
CA MET A 161 19.67 -2.00 -9.96
C MET A 161 19.62 -2.41 -8.49
N PHE A 162 19.23 -3.66 -8.19
CA PHE A 162 19.25 -4.18 -6.83
C PHE A 162 20.66 -4.12 -6.21
N VAL A 163 21.68 -4.53 -6.94
CA VAL A 163 23.08 -4.47 -6.46
C VAL A 163 23.53 -3.03 -6.22
N ASP A 164 23.12 -2.09 -7.09
CA ASP A 164 23.44 -0.67 -6.92
C ASP A 164 22.73 -0.08 -5.67
N LEU A 165 21.47 -0.46 -5.43
CA LEU A 165 20.72 -0.07 -4.22
C LEU A 165 21.30 -0.70 -2.95
N LEU A 166 21.78 -1.95 -3.03
CA LEU A 166 22.47 -2.61 -1.91
C LEU A 166 23.75 -1.86 -1.53
N LYS A 167 24.57 -1.49 -2.52
CA LYS A 167 25.81 -0.71 -2.31
C LYS A 167 25.55 0.66 -1.69
N LYS A 168 24.39 1.26 -1.99
CA LYS A 168 23.95 2.54 -1.41
C LYS A 168 23.29 2.38 -0.02
N GLY A 169 23.14 1.15 0.48
CA GLY A 169 22.46 0.88 1.74
C GLY A 169 20.94 1.08 1.72
N ILE A 170 20.36 1.26 0.54
CA ILE A 170 18.89 1.36 0.35
C ILE A 170 18.26 -0.04 0.43
N ALA A 171 18.90 -1.04 -0.20
CA ALA A 171 18.51 -2.43 0.00
C ALA A 171 19.21 -3.00 1.23
N TYR A 172 18.46 -3.69 2.09
CA TYR A 172 19.02 -4.30 3.32
C TYR A 172 18.24 -5.55 3.72
N ARG A 173 18.82 -6.36 4.60
CA ARG A 173 18.17 -7.56 5.16
C ARG A 173 17.80 -7.35 6.61
N LYS A 174 16.63 -7.82 6.99
CA LYS A 174 16.24 -7.97 8.40
C LYS A 174 15.35 -9.18 8.59
N SER A 175 15.29 -9.70 9.81
CA SER A 175 14.25 -10.63 10.22
C SER A 175 12.93 -9.90 10.37
N SER A 176 11.87 -10.49 9.85
CA SER A 176 10.51 -9.94 9.90
C SER A 176 9.50 -11.06 10.06
N LYS A 177 8.47 -10.81 10.83
CA LYS A 177 7.31 -11.71 10.91
C LYS A 177 6.54 -11.66 9.61
N VAL A 178 6.17 -12.83 9.12
CA VAL A 178 5.42 -13.02 7.88
C VAL A 178 4.29 -14.00 8.09
N ASN A 179 3.23 -13.83 7.32
CA ASN A 179 2.14 -14.79 7.25
C ASN A 179 2.58 -15.97 6.38
N TRP A 180 2.75 -17.13 6.98
CA TRP A 180 3.18 -18.34 6.29
C TRP A 180 2.00 -19.28 6.08
N ASP A 181 1.80 -19.70 4.83
CA ASP A 181 0.87 -20.77 4.50
C ASP A 181 1.61 -22.12 4.52
N PRO A 182 1.26 -23.03 5.46
CA PRO A 182 1.96 -24.30 5.59
C PRO A 182 1.61 -25.31 4.49
N VAL A 183 0.51 -25.12 3.77
CA VAL A 183 0.06 -25.98 2.66
C VAL A 183 0.67 -25.52 1.33
N ASP A 184 0.61 -24.22 1.07
CA ASP A 184 1.17 -23.63 -0.14
C ASP A 184 2.68 -23.35 -0.05
N HIS A 185 3.28 -23.54 1.16
CA HIS A 185 4.69 -23.30 1.47
C HIS A 185 5.17 -21.92 0.98
N THR A 186 4.38 -20.88 1.25
CA THR A 186 4.66 -19.52 0.78
C THR A 186 4.30 -18.49 1.81
N VAL A 187 4.93 -17.31 1.70
CA VAL A 187 4.53 -16.11 2.42
C VAL A 187 3.32 -15.47 1.75
N LEU A 188 2.32 -15.15 2.55
CA LEU A 188 1.12 -14.43 2.12
C LEU A 188 1.22 -12.96 2.49
N ALA A 189 0.78 -12.09 1.59
CA ALA A 189 0.50 -10.69 1.93
C ALA A 189 -0.72 -10.62 2.88
N ASN A 190 -0.87 -9.52 3.61
CA ASN A 190 -1.98 -9.39 4.56
C ASN A 190 -3.35 -9.54 3.90
N GLU A 191 -3.50 -9.03 2.66
CA GLU A 191 -4.72 -9.11 1.86
C GLU A 191 -5.05 -10.55 1.39
N GLN A 192 -4.10 -11.45 1.53
CA GLN A 192 -4.24 -12.87 1.19
C GLN A 192 -4.59 -13.74 2.40
N VAL A 193 -4.77 -13.13 3.57
CA VAL A 193 -5.20 -13.80 4.79
C VAL A 193 -6.64 -13.38 5.10
N ILE A 194 -7.57 -14.34 5.09
CA ILE A 194 -9.00 -14.13 5.37
C ILE A 194 -9.34 -14.97 6.59
N ASP A 195 -9.83 -14.33 7.64
CA ASP A 195 -10.18 -14.99 8.91
C ASP A 195 -9.05 -15.89 9.47
N GLY A 196 -7.80 -15.42 9.36
CA GLY A 196 -6.62 -16.15 9.81
C GLY A 196 -6.23 -17.35 8.92
N ARG A 197 -6.84 -17.47 7.74
CA ARG A 197 -6.59 -18.55 6.77
C ARG A 197 -6.04 -18.04 5.46
N GLY A 198 -5.22 -18.83 4.82
CA GLY A 198 -4.77 -18.55 3.45
C GLY A 198 -5.96 -18.52 2.48
N TRP A 199 -6.08 -17.45 1.72
CA TRP A 199 -7.21 -17.20 0.78
C TRP A 199 -7.41 -18.32 -0.26
N ARG A 200 -6.36 -19.06 -0.58
CA ARG A 200 -6.37 -20.13 -1.57
C ARG A 200 -6.42 -21.53 -0.93
N SER A 201 -5.53 -21.78 0.01
CA SER A 201 -5.39 -23.11 0.65
C SER A 201 -6.47 -23.39 1.68
N GLY A 202 -7.05 -22.33 2.29
CA GLY A 202 -7.91 -22.44 3.47
C GLY A 202 -7.18 -22.89 4.74
N ALA A 203 -5.85 -23.09 4.67
CA ALA A 203 -5.05 -23.49 5.84
C ALA A 203 -4.94 -22.35 6.84
N LEU A 204 -4.86 -22.68 8.13
CA LEU A 204 -4.51 -21.71 9.16
C LEU A 204 -3.12 -21.15 8.88
N VAL A 205 -3.03 -19.83 8.85
CA VAL A 205 -1.78 -19.11 8.62
C VAL A 205 -0.93 -19.14 9.88
N GLU A 206 0.35 -19.44 9.72
CA GLU A 206 1.34 -19.38 10.78
C GLU A 206 2.13 -18.09 10.70
N GLN A 207 2.41 -17.48 11.87
CA GLN A 207 3.37 -16.38 11.93
C GLN A 207 4.78 -16.98 12.02
N ARG A 208 5.60 -16.72 11.01
CA ARG A 208 7.01 -17.15 10.98
C ARG A 208 7.93 -15.95 10.90
N GLU A 209 9.06 -16.06 11.56
CA GLU A 209 10.12 -15.07 11.45
C GLU A 209 11.07 -15.49 10.34
N LEU A 210 11.12 -14.70 9.27
CA LEU A 210 12.00 -14.94 8.13
C LEU A 210 12.88 -13.73 7.85
N THR A 211 14.15 -14.00 7.54
CA THR A 211 15.06 -12.95 7.06
C THR A 211 14.75 -12.62 5.61
N GLN A 212 14.40 -11.36 5.35
CA GLN A 212 13.96 -10.88 4.05
C GLN A 212 14.71 -9.61 3.62
N TRP A 213 14.63 -9.31 2.34
CA TRP A 213 15.15 -8.07 1.77
C TRP A 213 14.11 -6.98 1.78
N PHE A 214 14.56 -5.77 2.09
CA PHE A 214 13.73 -4.56 2.15
C PHE A 214 14.42 -3.42 1.40
N PHE A 215 13.59 -2.48 0.88
CA PHE A 215 14.05 -1.16 0.47
C PHE A 215 13.65 -0.12 1.53
N LYS A 216 14.62 0.74 1.92
CA LYS A 216 14.42 1.84 2.86
C LYS A 216 13.67 3.00 2.21
N ILE A 217 12.45 2.78 1.81
CA ILE A 217 11.62 3.84 1.21
C ILE A 217 11.21 4.90 2.23
N THR A 218 11.25 4.56 3.52
CA THR A 218 10.95 5.50 4.61
C THR A 218 11.94 6.65 4.71
N ASP A 219 13.18 6.47 4.25
CA ASP A 219 14.19 7.54 4.21
C ASP A 219 13.78 8.67 3.24
N TYR A 220 12.90 8.38 2.30
CA TYR A 220 12.37 9.31 1.29
C TYR A 220 10.95 9.79 1.59
N ALA A 221 10.39 9.45 2.76
CA ALA A 221 8.96 9.69 3.04
C ALA A 221 8.57 11.17 2.93
N GLN A 222 9.41 12.09 3.43
CA GLN A 222 9.14 13.53 3.34
C GLN A 222 9.27 14.02 1.90
N GLU A 223 10.33 13.65 1.18
CA GLU A 223 10.55 14.00 -0.22
C GLU A 223 9.40 13.52 -1.11
N LEU A 224 8.96 12.26 -0.91
CA LEU A 224 7.80 11.71 -1.63
C LEU A 224 6.51 12.49 -1.36
N LEU A 225 6.32 12.97 -0.14
CA LEU A 225 5.16 13.80 0.21
C LEU A 225 5.22 15.17 -0.47
N ASP A 226 6.37 15.83 -0.39
CA ASP A 226 6.58 17.17 -0.96
C ASP A 226 6.46 17.15 -2.49
N ASP A 227 6.97 16.10 -3.14
CA ASP A 227 6.91 15.92 -4.58
C ASP A 227 5.49 15.69 -5.13
N LEU A 228 4.51 15.33 -4.31
CA LEU A 228 3.11 15.25 -4.75
C LEU A 228 2.59 16.59 -5.29
N ASP A 229 3.11 17.70 -4.81
CA ASP A 229 2.73 19.04 -5.27
C ASP A 229 3.23 19.32 -6.69
N THR A 230 4.28 18.63 -7.13
CA THR A 230 4.81 18.74 -8.51
C THR A 230 3.96 17.98 -9.52
N LEU A 231 3.12 17.04 -9.09
CA LEU A 231 2.28 16.18 -9.93
C LEU A 231 0.97 16.89 -10.36
N VAL A 232 1.10 18.08 -10.94
CA VAL A 232 -0.04 18.97 -11.29
C VAL A 232 -1.04 18.35 -12.28
N ASN A 233 -0.60 17.38 -13.08
CA ASN A 233 -1.45 16.67 -14.06
C ASN A 233 -2.12 15.41 -13.49
N TRP A 234 -1.85 15.07 -12.23
CA TRP A 234 -2.48 13.93 -11.59
C TRP A 234 -3.83 14.33 -10.98
N PRO A 235 -4.84 13.43 -10.97
CA PRO A 235 -6.10 13.71 -10.30
C PRO A 235 -5.86 13.99 -8.79
N GLU A 236 -6.51 15.02 -8.28
CA GLU A 236 -6.39 15.43 -6.88
C GLU A 236 -6.68 14.28 -5.91
N LYS A 237 -7.73 13.49 -6.20
CA LYS A 237 -8.06 12.29 -5.40
C LYS A 237 -6.88 11.32 -5.29
N VAL A 238 -6.11 11.13 -6.37
CA VAL A 238 -4.96 10.22 -6.36
C VAL A 238 -3.82 10.79 -5.52
N ARG A 239 -3.54 12.09 -5.65
CA ARG A 239 -2.53 12.77 -4.81
C ARG A 239 -2.90 12.69 -3.33
N LEU A 240 -4.17 12.93 -2.97
CA LEU A 240 -4.65 12.79 -1.60
C LEU A 240 -4.52 11.35 -1.08
N MET A 241 -4.84 10.35 -1.90
CA MET A 241 -4.65 8.93 -1.51
C MET A 241 -3.17 8.61 -1.24
N GLN A 242 -2.25 9.16 -2.03
CA GLN A 242 -0.81 8.97 -1.81
C GLN A 242 -0.35 9.69 -0.54
N ALA A 243 -0.77 10.92 -0.30
CA ALA A 243 -0.46 11.67 0.92
C ALA A 243 -0.94 10.92 2.18
N ASN A 244 -2.16 10.40 2.15
CA ASN A 244 -2.72 9.60 3.24
C ASN A 244 -1.99 8.27 3.43
N TRP A 245 -1.50 7.65 2.36
CA TRP A 245 -0.69 6.43 2.43
C TRP A 245 0.67 6.68 3.07
N ILE A 246 1.35 7.78 2.69
CA ILE A 246 2.61 8.22 3.32
C ILE A 246 2.35 8.57 4.78
N GLY A 247 1.25 9.26 5.07
CA GLY A 247 0.69 9.46 6.40
C GLY A 247 1.65 10.15 7.36
N ARG A 248 2.12 11.36 7.00
CA ARG A 248 2.94 12.19 7.88
C ARG A 248 2.12 12.66 9.07
N SER A 249 2.66 12.47 10.25
CA SER A 249 2.08 12.97 11.50
C SER A 249 3.14 13.65 12.36
N GLU A 250 2.78 14.75 12.98
CA GLU A 250 3.59 15.42 13.98
C GLU A 250 3.06 15.07 15.37
N GLY A 251 3.95 14.78 16.29
CA GLY A 251 3.57 14.39 17.63
C GLY A 251 4.75 14.37 18.57
N MET A 252 4.58 13.67 19.66
CA MET A 252 5.60 13.54 20.69
C MET A 252 5.83 12.08 21.09
N LEU A 253 7.09 11.75 21.31
CA LEU A 253 7.45 10.62 22.15
C LEU A 253 7.33 11.10 23.60
N VAL A 254 6.55 10.40 24.42
CA VAL A 254 6.34 10.72 25.84
C VAL A 254 6.70 9.53 26.70
N ARG A 255 7.57 9.75 27.67
CA ARG A 255 8.04 8.73 28.60
C ARG A 255 7.24 8.80 29.89
N TRP A 256 6.56 7.72 30.21
CA TRP A 256 5.79 7.55 31.44
C TRP A 256 6.59 6.74 32.43
N ALA A 257 6.76 7.25 33.64
CA ALA A 257 7.38 6.46 34.70
C ALA A 257 6.48 5.28 35.06
N LEU A 258 7.07 4.13 35.31
CA LEU A 258 6.33 2.98 35.86
C LEU A 258 6.39 3.00 37.39
N ASP A 259 5.30 2.65 38.04
CA ASP A 259 5.25 2.49 39.50
C ASP A 259 6.16 1.33 39.92
N LYS A 260 7.17 1.65 40.70
CA LYS A 260 8.20 0.69 41.15
C LYS A 260 7.65 -0.52 41.90
N THR A 261 6.45 -0.39 42.50
CA THR A 261 5.80 -1.49 43.25
C THR A 261 5.13 -2.50 42.33
N THR A 262 4.83 -2.12 41.06
CA THR A 262 4.12 -2.93 40.13
C THR A 262 4.92 -3.26 38.87
N ALA A 263 5.96 -2.50 38.58
CA ALA A 263 6.79 -2.67 37.38
C ALA A 263 7.59 -3.98 37.42
N PRO A 264 7.73 -4.68 36.29
CA PRO A 264 8.66 -5.80 36.18
C PRO A 264 10.10 -5.34 36.39
N GLN A 265 10.94 -6.24 36.88
CA GLN A 265 12.36 -5.94 37.13
C GLN A 265 13.03 -5.48 35.80
N GLY A 266 13.78 -4.38 35.89
CA GLY A 266 14.48 -3.81 34.73
C GLY A 266 13.67 -2.79 33.93
N PHE A 267 12.37 -2.63 34.19
CA PHE A 267 11.53 -1.64 33.52
C PHE A 267 11.20 -0.48 34.47
N ASN A 268 11.63 0.73 34.12
CA ASN A 268 11.37 1.94 34.92
C ASN A 268 10.43 2.93 34.24
N GLU A 269 10.23 2.76 32.91
CA GLU A 269 9.46 3.68 32.08
C GLU A 269 8.81 2.96 30.90
N LEU A 270 7.76 3.57 30.37
CA LEU A 270 7.07 3.17 29.14
C LEU A 270 7.04 4.38 28.22
N GLU A 271 7.56 4.23 27.00
CA GLU A 271 7.55 5.28 26.00
C GLU A 271 6.40 5.07 25.02
N ILE A 272 5.64 6.13 24.76
CA ILE A 272 4.56 6.15 23.77
C ILE A 272 4.79 7.24 22.72
N TYR A 273 4.19 7.08 21.56
CA TYR A 273 4.04 8.16 20.58
C TYR A 273 2.60 8.63 20.57
N THR A 274 2.39 9.95 20.62
CA THR A 274 1.06 10.56 20.50
C THR A 274 1.08 11.79 19.61
N THR A 275 0.04 11.97 18.81
CA THR A 275 -0.24 13.21 18.08
C THR A 275 -1.06 14.20 18.89
N ARG A 276 -1.52 13.81 20.10
CA ARG A 276 -2.42 14.58 20.95
C ARG A 276 -1.89 14.70 22.40
N PRO A 277 -0.70 15.31 22.62
CA PRO A 277 -0.18 15.55 23.99
C PRO A 277 -1.09 16.49 24.80
N ASP A 278 -1.92 17.29 24.16
CA ASP A 278 -2.95 18.13 24.77
C ASP A 278 -3.98 17.32 25.56
N THR A 279 -4.28 16.08 25.16
CA THR A 279 -5.29 15.24 25.80
C THR A 279 -4.77 14.33 26.91
N LEU A 280 -3.53 14.49 27.36
CA LEU A 280 -2.93 13.65 28.40
C LEU A 280 -3.75 13.60 29.69
N PHE A 281 -4.43 14.71 30.09
CA PHE A 281 -5.31 14.73 31.25
C PHE A 281 -6.60 13.92 31.09
N GLY A 282 -6.87 13.38 29.90
CA GLY A 282 -7.94 12.41 29.65
C GLY A 282 -7.48 10.95 29.71
N ALA A 283 -6.23 10.71 30.10
CA ALA A 283 -5.64 9.37 30.12
C ALA A 283 -6.35 8.47 31.15
N SER A 284 -6.93 7.37 30.70
CA SER A 284 -7.61 6.39 31.56
C SER A 284 -6.80 5.09 31.68
N PHE A 285 -6.02 4.75 30.66
CA PHE A 285 -5.21 3.55 30.62
C PHE A 285 -4.01 3.73 29.69
N MET A 286 -3.05 2.82 29.82
CA MET A 286 -2.01 2.58 28.83
C MET A 286 -2.30 1.25 28.17
N ALA A 287 -1.96 1.10 26.89
CA ALA A 287 -2.04 -0.18 26.21
C ALA A 287 -0.73 -0.48 25.46
N VAL A 288 -0.30 -1.73 25.55
CA VAL A 288 0.90 -2.23 24.86
C VAL A 288 0.55 -3.42 23.96
N ALA A 289 1.35 -3.60 22.92
CA ALA A 289 1.26 -4.75 22.05
C ALA A 289 1.63 -6.06 22.78
N ALA A 290 1.06 -7.18 22.39
CA ALA A 290 1.37 -8.50 22.95
C ALA A 290 2.86 -8.88 22.83
N ASP A 291 3.59 -8.31 21.86
CA ASP A 291 5.01 -8.53 21.67
C ASP A 291 5.90 -7.47 22.34
N HIS A 292 5.32 -6.49 23.01
CA HIS A 292 6.07 -5.47 23.72
C HIS A 292 6.92 -6.09 24.86
N PRO A 293 8.17 -5.64 25.08
CA PRO A 293 9.04 -6.21 26.12
C PRO A 293 8.40 -6.27 27.52
N ILE A 294 7.64 -5.24 27.90
CA ILE A 294 6.90 -5.19 29.17
C ILE A 294 5.81 -6.26 29.23
N ALA A 295 5.08 -6.50 28.14
CA ALA A 295 4.06 -7.55 28.07
C ALA A 295 4.69 -8.94 28.20
N LYS A 296 5.83 -9.18 27.56
CA LYS A 296 6.58 -10.44 27.69
C LYS A 296 7.03 -10.68 29.12
N ALA A 297 7.63 -9.66 29.76
CA ALA A 297 8.10 -9.78 31.14
C ALA A 297 6.96 -9.99 32.15
N ALA A 298 5.79 -9.37 31.92
CA ALA A 298 4.60 -9.61 32.75
C ALA A 298 4.03 -11.03 32.55
N ALA A 299 3.98 -11.50 31.29
CA ALA A 299 3.47 -12.83 30.94
C ALA A 299 4.30 -14.00 31.50
N GLU A 300 5.59 -13.78 31.80
CA GLU A 300 6.42 -14.81 32.47
C GLU A 300 5.88 -15.23 33.84
N LYS A 301 5.15 -14.33 34.52
CA LYS A 301 4.60 -14.55 35.86
C LYS A 301 3.09 -14.77 35.86
N ASP A 302 2.42 -14.59 34.73
CA ASP A 302 0.97 -14.70 34.59
C ASP A 302 0.62 -15.57 33.37
N PRO A 303 0.28 -16.88 33.60
CA PRO A 303 -0.07 -17.79 32.52
C PRO A 303 -1.32 -17.36 31.73
N ALA A 304 -2.27 -16.66 32.35
CA ALA A 304 -3.47 -16.18 31.65
C ALA A 304 -3.13 -15.03 30.71
N LEU A 305 -2.26 -14.13 31.13
CA LEU A 305 -1.70 -13.07 30.25
C LEU A 305 -0.89 -13.69 29.09
N ALA A 306 -0.08 -14.72 29.38
CA ALA A 306 0.68 -15.42 28.34
C ALA A 306 -0.25 -15.99 27.25
N LEU A 307 -1.35 -16.63 27.66
CA LEU A 307 -2.36 -17.17 26.75
C LEU A 307 -3.02 -16.04 25.94
N PHE A 308 -3.42 -14.94 26.58
CA PHE A 308 -3.99 -13.79 25.89
C PHE A 308 -3.02 -13.16 24.87
N CYS A 309 -1.75 -13.05 25.21
CA CYS A 309 -0.71 -12.59 24.27
C CYS A 309 -0.62 -13.52 23.04
N GLU A 310 -0.76 -14.82 23.24
CA GLU A 310 -0.74 -15.80 22.15
C GLU A 310 -1.98 -15.69 21.27
N GLU A 311 -3.16 -15.48 21.85
CA GLU A 311 -4.40 -15.17 21.10
C GLU A 311 -4.20 -13.91 20.24
N CYS A 312 -3.67 -12.83 20.79
CA CYS A 312 -3.41 -11.59 20.06
C CYS A 312 -2.45 -11.81 18.89
N ARG A 313 -1.42 -12.65 19.03
CA ARG A 313 -0.48 -12.98 17.95
C ARG A 313 -1.12 -13.76 16.79
N ARG A 314 -2.17 -14.53 17.07
CA ARG A 314 -2.92 -15.29 16.07
C ARG A 314 -3.94 -14.47 15.31
N MET A 315 -4.32 -13.31 15.83
CA MET A 315 -5.22 -12.39 15.13
C MET A 315 -4.51 -11.79 13.91
N GLY A 316 -5.29 -11.47 12.87
CA GLY A 316 -4.76 -10.79 11.67
C GLY A 316 -4.06 -9.48 12.02
N THR A 317 -3.00 -9.16 11.30
CA THR A 317 -2.22 -7.92 11.49
C THR A 317 -2.63 -6.82 10.51
N SER A 318 -3.65 -7.05 9.68
CA SER A 318 -4.17 -6.00 8.79
C SER A 318 -4.90 -4.92 9.61
N VAL A 319 -4.73 -3.66 9.24
CA VAL A 319 -5.41 -2.54 9.91
C VAL A 319 -6.92 -2.74 9.87
N ALA A 320 -7.47 -3.23 8.75
CA ALA A 320 -8.90 -3.49 8.58
C ALA A 320 -9.43 -4.57 9.52
N ASP A 321 -8.68 -5.68 9.71
CA ASP A 321 -9.08 -6.75 10.63
C ASP A 321 -9.07 -6.27 12.08
N ILE A 322 -8.06 -5.46 12.44
CA ILE A 322 -7.93 -4.86 13.77
C ILE A 322 -9.05 -3.84 14.03
N GLU A 323 -9.41 -3.04 13.05
CA GLU A 323 -10.51 -2.08 13.16
C GLU A 323 -11.87 -2.77 13.31
N ALA A 324 -12.09 -3.87 12.61
CA ALA A 324 -13.33 -4.64 12.67
C ALA A 324 -13.44 -5.52 13.92
N ALA A 325 -12.31 -5.93 14.52
CA ALA A 325 -12.30 -6.80 15.68
C ALA A 325 -12.80 -6.13 16.95
N GLU A 326 -13.47 -6.89 17.80
CA GLU A 326 -13.84 -6.45 19.16
C GLU A 326 -12.60 -6.08 19.96
N LYS A 327 -12.59 -4.91 20.59
CA LYS A 327 -11.45 -4.41 21.36
C LYS A 327 -11.36 -5.14 22.71
N ARG A 328 -10.29 -5.91 22.85
CA ARG A 328 -10.03 -6.74 24.05
C ARG A 328 -8.68 -6.40 24.65
N GLY A 329 -8.58 -6.47 25.96
CA GLY A 329 -7.34 -6.26 26.70
C GLY A 329 -7.24 -7.11 27.96
N TYR A 330 -6.05 -7.19 28.50
CA TYR A 330 -5.73 -7.86 29.75
C TYR A 330 -4.95 -6.90 30.65
N ASP A 331 -5.44 -6.61 31.87
CA ASP A 331 -4.72 -5.76 32.84
C ASP A 331 -3.49 -6.53 33.34
N THR A 332 -2.31 -5.98 33.10
CA THR A 332 -1.04 -6.58 33.50
C THR A 332 -0.74 -6.44 34.99
N GLY A 333 -1.55 -5.70 35.73
CA GLY A 333 -1.26 -5.30 37.09
C GLY A 333 -0.23 -4.16 37.22
N ILE A 334 0.44 -3.78 36.12
CA ILE A 334 1.40 -2.68 36.07
C ILE A 334 0.67 -1.36 36.08
N ARG A 335 1.26 -0.35 36.72
CA ARG A 335 0.73 1.03 36.77
C ARG A 335 1.76 2.02 36.22
N ALA A 336 1.31 2.89 35.32
CA ALA A 336 2.10 4.00 34.78
C ALA A 336 1.71 5.30 35.48
N VAL A 337 2.70 6.14 35.79
CA VAL A 337 2.52 7.42 36.48
C VAL A 337 2.33 8.51 35.45
N HIS A 338 1.28 9.32 35.63
CA HIS A 338 0.94 10.40 34.70
C HIS A 338 2.09 11.46 34.62
N PRO A 339 2.47 11.92 33.41
CA PRO A 339 3.62 12.84 33.23
C PRO A 339 3.54 14.13 33.99
N PHE A 340 2.32 14.66 34.21
CA PHE A 340 2.10 15.93 34.93
C PHE A 340 1.56 15.76 36.34
N ASP A 341 1.34 14.51 36.82
CA ASP A 341 0.81 14.25 38.16
C ASP A 341 1.36 12.93 38.72
N LYS A 342 2.22 13.02 39.73
CA LYS A 342 2.89 11.87 40.36
C LYS A 342 1.94 10.95 41.14
N ASP A 343 0.79 11.46 41.56
CA ASP A 343 -0.19 10.72 42.34
C ASP A 343 -1.21 10.03 41.46
N TRP A 344 -1.29 10.42 40.19
CA TRP A 344 -2.19 9.82 39.20
C TRP A 344 -1.53 8.63 38.50
N LYS A 345 -2.05 7.44 38.76
CA LYS A 345 -1.58 6.19 38.18
C LYS A 345 -2.66 5.59 37.27
N VAL A 346 -2.30 5.19 36.07
CA VAL A 346 -3.17 4.51 35.12
C VAL A 346 -2.76 3.05 34.93
N PRO A 347 -3.71 2.12 34.72
CA PRO A 347 -3.40 0.72 34.44
C PRO A 347 -2.74 0.53 33.09
N VAL A 348 -1.86 -0.47 32.97
CA VAL A 348 -1.23 -0.88 31.73
C VAL A 348 -1.85 -2.19 31.26
N TYR A 349 -2.51 -2.17 30.12
CA TYR A 349 -3.13 -3.34 29.48
C TYR A 349 -2.24 -3.89 28.36
N VAL A 350 -2.27 -5.19 28.14
CA VAL A 350 -1.99 -5.74 26.80
C VAL A 350 -3.29 -5.68 26.02
N ALA A 351 -3.28 -5.12 24.81
CA ALA A 351 -4.48 -4.95 24.00
C ALA A 351 -4.30 -5.51 22.58
N ASN A 352 -5.35 -6.17 22.07
CA ASN A 352 -5.34 -6.85 20.78
C ASN A 352 -5.29 -5.91 19.56
N PHE A 353 -5.48 -4.63 19.76
CA PHE A 353 -5.48 -3.60 18.70
C PHE A 353 -4.21 -2.74 18.67
N ILE A 354 -3.21 -3.05 19.50
CA ILE A 354 -1.91 -2.36 19.51
C ILE A 354 -0.87 -3.22 18.78
N LEU A 355 -0.17 -2.61 17.83
CA LEU A 355 0.87 -3.27 17.02
C LEU A 355 2.25 -2.76 17.38
N MET A 356 3.25 -3.66 17.42
CA MET A 356 4.66 -3.30 17.64
C MET A 356 5.25 -2.45 16.51
N ASP A 357 4.75 -2.62 15.29
CA ASP A 357 5.29 -1.95 14.11
C ASP A 357 4.78 -0.51 13.93
N TYR A 358 3.93 -0.03 14.83
CA TYR A 358 3.42 1.33 14.81
C TYR A 358 3.83 2.09 16.08
N GLY A 359 4.57 3.19 15.91
CA GLY A 359 5.07 4.00 17.01
C GLY A 359 6.11 3.27 17.87
N THR A 360 5.80 3.09 19.13
CA THR A 360 6.63 2.38 20.12
C THR A 360 6.05 1.01 20.50
N GLY A 361 4.92 0.61 19.90
CA GLY A 361 4.14 -0.54 20.36
C GLY A 361 3.38 -0.31 21.66
N ALA A 362 3.23 0.97 22.05
CA ALA A 362 2.50 1.41 23.23
C ALA A 362 1.75 2.71 22.97
N ILE A 363 0.59 2.88 23.60
CA ILE A 363 -0.22 4.10 23.58
C ILE A 363 -0.71 4.45 24.98
N PHE A 364 -1.16 5.72 25.18
CA PHE A 364 -2.11 6.02 26.24
C PHE A 364 -3.52 6.12 25.63
N GLY A 365 -4.52 5.70 26.38
CA GLY A 365 -5.92 5.79 25.96
C GLY A 365 -6.59 7.03 26.51
N CYS A 366 -7.18 7.86 25.64
CA CYS A 366 -8.00 9.01 25.97
C CYS A 366 -9.45 8.78 25.50
N PRO A 367 -10.29 8.12 26.30
CA PRO A 367 -11.64 7.72 25.89
C PRO A 367 -12.57 8.87 25.47
N SER A 368 -12.33 10.06 25.96
CA SER A 368 -13.12 11.23 25.57
C SER A 368 -12.78 11.77 24.18
N GLY A 369 -11.58 11.47 23.66
CA GLY A 369 -11.07 12.00 22.40
C GLY A 369 -10.81 10.95 21.31
N ASP A 370 -11.11 9.67 21.55
CA ASP A 370 -10.95 8.57 20.58
C ASP A 370 -12.06 7.53 20.85
N GLN A 371 -12.84 7.21 19.82
CA GLN A 371 -13.97 6.30 19.96
C GLN A 371 -13.53 4.87 20.32
N ARG A 372 -12.41 4.41 19.78
CA ARG A 372 -11.83 3.11 20.08
C ARG A 372 -11.42 3.00 21.55
N ASP A 373 -10.83 4.05 22.08
CA ASP A 373 -10.45 4.14 23.50
C ASP A 373 -11.67 4.23 24.39
N MET A 374 -12.76 4.92 23.95
CA MET A 374 -14.03 4.98 24.67
C MET A 374 -14.69 3.61 24.77
N ASP A 375 -14.76 2.87 23.66
CA ASP A 375 -15.36 1.52 23.62
C ASP A 375 -14.58 0.56 24.54
N PHE A 376 -13.24 0.67 24.55
CA PHE A 376 -12.38 -0.08 25.45
C PHE A 376 -12.60 0.31 26.92
N ALA A 377 -12.59 1.59 27.21
CA ALA A 377 -12.77 2.08 28.59
C ALA A 377 -14.11 1.66 29.19
N ARG A 378 -15.18 1.72 28.43
CA ARG A 378 -16.53 1.26 28.85
C ARG A 378 -16.57 -0.23 29.12
N ARG A 379 -15.89 -1.02 28.30
CA ARG A 379 -15.83 -2.47 28.50
C ARG A 379 -15.17 -2.85 29.82
N TYR A 380 -14.18 -2.08 30.26
CA TYR A 380 -13.37 -2.36 31.44
C TYR A 380 -13.66 -1.43 32.61
N ASP A 381 -14.79 -0.72 32.58
CA ASP A 381 -15.24 0.24 33.61
C ASP A 381 -14.16 1.28 33.98
N LEU A 382 -13.40 1.74 32.97
CA LEU A 382 -12.39 2.77 33.14
C LEU A 382 -12.99 4.17 33.06
N PRO A 383 -12.38 5.18 33.72
CA PRO A 383 -12.89 6.55 33.71
C PRO A 383 -12.92 7.14 32.28
N VAL A 384 -13.96 7.92 31.98
CA VAL A 384 -14.07 8.73 30.76
C VAL A 384 -14.17 10.20 31.18
N VAL A 385 -13.06 10.93 31.06
CA VAL A 385 -12.98 12.34 31.45
C VAL A 385 -12.97 13.21 30.19
N PRO A 386 -14.01 14.05 29.96
CA PRO A 386 -14.01 15.00 28.85
C PRO A 386 -12.89 16.03 29.03
N VAL A 387 -11.99 16.15 28.04
CA VAL A 387 -10.88 17.11 28.06
C VAL A 387 -10.98 18.17 26.98
N ILE A 388 -11.91 18.02 26.04
CA ILE A 388 -12.18 18.99 24.98
C ILE A 388 -13.67 19.34 25.03
N LEU A 389 -13.96 20.63 25.04
CA LEU A 389 -15.29 21.19 24.96
C LEU A 389 -15.59 21.56 23.49
N PRO A 390 -16.66 21.02 22.90
CA PRO A 390 -17.09 21.41 21.56
C PRO A 390 -17.48 22.90 21.49
N PRO A 391 -17.34 23.56 20.33
CA PRO A 391 -17.80 24.93 20.17
C PRO A 391 -19.30 25.08 20.43
N GLY A 392 -19.66 26.06 21.31
CA GLY A 392 -21.04 26.35 21.63
C GLY A 392 -21.61 25.58 22.84
N GLU A 393 -20.87 24.64 23.40
CA GLU A 393 -21.25 23.91 24.61
C GLU A 393 -20.82 24.66 25.89
N ASP A 394 -21.52 24.41 27.00
CA ASP A 394 -21.16 24.96 28.32
C ASP A 394 -20.39 23.91 29.14
N ALA A 395 -19.16 24.25 29.55
CA ALA A 395 -18.29 23.38 30.31
C ALA A 395 -18.91 22.81 31.61
N LYS A 396 -19.89 23.50 32.22
CA LYS A 396 -20.54 23.07 33.46
C LYS A 396 -21.60 21.99 33.23
N THR A 397 -22.13 21.91 32.01
CA THR A 397 -23.27 21.01 31.66
C THR A 397 -22.87 19.98 30.60
N PHE A 398 -21.67 20.10 30.01
CA PHE A 398 -21.23 19.21 28.98
C PHE A 398 -20.95 17.79 29.51
N GLU A 399 -21.65 16.83 28.97
CA GLU A 399 -21.48 15.41 29.23
C GLU A 399 -21.31 14.63 27.95
N LEU A 400 -20.26 13.81 27.88
CA LEU A 400 -20.06 12.86 26.79
C LEU A 400 -21.04 11.71 26.92
N LYS A 401 -21.90 11.53 25.88
CA LYS A 401 -22.87 10.43 25.83
C LYS A 401 -22.19 9.14 25.32
N ASN A 402 -22.54 8.75 24.11
CA ASN A 402 -22.10 7.46 23.55
C ASN A 402 -21.00 7.59 22.49
N LYS A 403 -20.55 8.80 22.19
CA LYS A 403 -19.58 9.09 21.15
C LYS A 403 -18.47 9.96 21.68
N ALA A 404 -17.22 9.59 21.38
CA ALA A 404 -16.06 10.43 21.66
C ALA A 404 -16.11 11.72 20.82
N TYR A 405 -15.52 12.78 21.34
CA TYR A 405 -15.36 14.03 20.60
C TYR A 405 -13.93 14.14 20.09
N GLU A 406 -13.75 13.94 18.78
CA GLU A 406 -12.44 13.82 18.14
C GLU A 406 -11.97 15.13 17.46
N ASP A 407 -12.84 16.13 17.36
CA ASP A 407 -12.56 17.40 16.69
C ASP A 407 -11.87 18.41 17.62
N ASP A 408 -11.49 19.57 17.06
CA ASP A 408 -10.89 20.68 17.81
C ASP A 408 -11.91 21.41 18.69
N GLY A 409 -11.43 21.97 19.80
CA GLY A 409 -12.25 22.69 20.73
C GLY A 409 -11.44 23.45 21.78
N VAL A 410 -12.04 23.71 22.95
CA VAL A 410 -11.41 24.35 24.08
C VAL A 410 -11.12 23.32 25.16
N MET A 411 -9.91 23.36 25.72
CA MET A 411 -9.52 22.43 26.79
C MET A 411 -10.29 22.65 28.07
N ILE A 412 -10.78 21.56 28.66
CA ILE A 412 -11.44 21.51 29.98
C ILE A 412 -10.88 20.33 30.79
N ASN A 413 -11.01 20.34 32.10
CA ASN A 413 -10.54 19.29 33.01
C ASN A 413 -9.06 18.93 32.80
N SER A 414 -8.26 19.85 32.25
CA SER A 414 -6.88 19.68 31.84
C SER A 414 -5.93 20.59 32.58
N ARG A 415 -6.34 21.09 33.74
CA ARG A 415 -5.54 21.91 34.69
C ARG A 415 -4.92 23.13 34.02
N PHE A 416 -3.58 23.15 33.85
CA PHE A 416 -2.88 24.28 33.25
C PHE A 416 -3.16 24.50 31.76
N LEU A 417 -3.83 23.56 31.10
CA LEU A 417 -4.27 23.67 29.71
C LEU A 417 -5.70 24.21 29.59
N ASP A 418 -6.47 24.29 30.68
CA ASP A 418 -7.87 24.72 30.64
C ASP A 418 -8.03 26.09 29.97
N GLY A 419 -9.03 26.23 29.11
CA GLY A 419 -9.34 27.45 28.38
C GLY A 419 -8.50 27.68 27.12
N MET A 420 -7.48 26.87 26.85
CA MET A 420 -6.68 26.94 25.63
C MET A 420 -7.40 26.25 24.45
N SER A 421 -7.14 26.68 23.21
CA SER A 421 -7.48 25.86 22.06
C SER A 421 -6.60 24.60 22.03
N THR A 422 -7.06 23.54 21.35
CA THR A 422 -6.30 22.28 21.18
C THR A 422 -4.89 22.51 20.65
N THR A 423 -4.71 23.44 19.69
CA THR A 423 -3.40 23.81 19.14
C THR A 423 -2.50 24.48 20.18
N GLN A 424 -3.03 25.42 20.98
CA GLN A 424 -2.28 26.07 22.04
C GLN A 424 -1.90 25.08 23.15
N ALA A 425 -2.82 24.20 23.51
CA ALA A 425 -2.60 23.16 24.50
C ALA A 425 -1.54 22.15 24.07
N PHE A 426 -1.51 21.78 22.78
CA PHE A 426 -0.46 20.95 22.22
C PHE A 426 0.92 21.57 22.46
N GLU A 427 1.10 22.85 22.08
CA GLU A 427 2.37 23.56 22.22
C GLU A 427 2.81 23.68 23.68
N GLU A 428 1.89 24.00 24.58
CA GLU A 428 2.18 24.17 26.01
C GLU A 428 2.51 22.82 26.68
N ALA A 429 1.75 21.75 26.36
CA ALA A 429 2.04 20.42 26.86
C ALA A 429 3.40 19.91 26.33
N ALA A 430 3.68 20.13 25.03
CA ALA A 430 4.95 19.77 24.41
C ALA A 430 6.13 20.45 25.09
N LYS A 431 6.07 21.78 25.25
CA LYS A 431 7.12 22.58 25.92
C LYS A 431 7.39 22.10 27.36
N LYS A 432 6.33 21.76 28.08
CA LYS A 432 6.46 21.28 29.46
C LYS A 432 7.11 19.90 29.52
N LEU A 433 6.73 18.98 28.61
CA LEU A 433 7.32 17.65 28.48
C LEU A 433 8.81 17.71 28.06
N GLU A 434 9.18 18.63 27.19
CA GLU A 434 10.57 18.84 26.75
C GLU A 434 11.47 19.38 27.89
N THR A 435 10.91 20.19 28.79
CA THR A 435 11.64 20.77 29.91
C THR A 435 11.71 19.85 31.13
N GLN A 436 10.67 19.05 31.36
CA GLN A 436 10.64 18.08 32.45
C GLN A 436 11.63 16.93 32.18
N LYS A 437 12.18 16.36 33.26
CA LYS A 437 13.14 15.24 33.13
C LYS A 437 12.65 13.98 33.85
N LEU A 438 12.77 12.85 33.16
CA LEU A 438 12.61 11.52 33.72
C LEU A 438 13.91 10.74 33.52
N GLY A 439 14.54 10.29 34.64
CA GLY A 439 15.83 9.58 34.55
C GLY A 439 16.95 10.40 33.92
N GLY A 440 16.95 11.74 34.10
CA GLY A 440 17.96 12.64 33.52
C GLY A 440 17.76 13.06 32.06
N LYS A 441 16.81 12.46 31.34
CA LYS A 441 16.45 12.77 29.94
C LYS A 441 15.13 13.56 29.87
N PRO A 442 14.87 14.37 28.83
CA PRO A 442 13.58 15.00 28.63
C PRO A 442 12.44 13.97 28.69
N GLN A 443 11.32 14.35 29.31
CA GLN A 443 10.16 13.47 29.45
C GLN A 443 9.38 13.35 28.15
N GLY A 444 9.45 14.37 27.28
CA GLY A 444 8.91 14.34 25.91
C GLY A 444 9.90 14.84 24.88
N THR A 445 9.75 14.38 23.66
CA THR A 445 10.54 14.82 22.50
C THR A 445 9.63 14.88 21.28
N ARG A 446 9.63 16.01 20.57
CA ARG A 446 8.88 16.14 19.31
C ARG A 446 9.40 15.18 18.29
N LYS A 447 8.51 14.56 17.54
CA LYS A 447 8.85 13.60 16.50
C LYS A 447 7.86 13.67 15.35
N VAL A 448 8.38 13.77 14.15
CA VAL A 448 7.62 13.49 12.93
C VAL A 448 7.64 11.99 12.69
N ASN A 449 6.50 11.42 12.46
CA ASN A 449 6.34 10.00 12.13
C ASN A 449 5.61 9.85 10.81
N PHE A 450 5.86 8.73 10.11
CA PHE A 450 5.21 8.39 8.85
C PHE A 450 4.54 7.03 8.99
N ARG A 451 3.37 6.88 8.37
CA ARG A 451 2.69 5.59 8.28
C ARG A 451 3.39 4.67 7.27
N LEU A 452 4.05 5.27 6.26
CA LEU A 452 4.84 4.55 5.27
C LEU A 452 5.84 3.62 5.96
N ARG A 453 5.96 2.41 5.46
CA ARG A 453 6.92 1.40 5.94
C ARG A 453 7.86 1.01 4.83
N ASP A 454 9.04 0.50 5.20
CA ASP A 454 9.99 -0.05 4.25
C ASP A 454 9.36 -1.18 3.45
N TRP A 455 9.65 -1.21 2.17
CA TRP A 455 9.08 -2.17 1.25
C TRP A 455 9.81 -3.51 1.29
N GLY A 456 9.14 -4.56 1.77
CA GLY A 456 9.62 -5.93 1.69
C GLY A 456 9.54 -6.45 0.26
N ILE A 457 10.70 -6.68 -0.36
CA ILE A 457 10.79 -7.08 -1.77
C ILE A 457 10.98 -8.59 -1.98
N SER A 458 11.29 -9.34 -0.93
CA SER A 458 11.43 -10.81 -1.04
C SER A 458 10.09 -11.46 -1.33
N ARG A 459 10.08 -12.34 -2.34
CA ARG A 459 8.96 -13.22 -2.66
C ARG A 459 9.52 -14.62 -2.88
N GLN A 460 9.01 -15.60 -2.16
CA GLN A 460 9.39 -17.01 -2.28
C GLN A 460 8.66 -17.60 -3.49
N ARG A 461 9.18 -17.30 -4.69
CA ARG A 461 8.61 -17.73 -5.96
C ARG A 461 9.61 -18.58 -6.74
N TYR A 462 9.13 -19.69 -7.27
CA TYR A 462 9.90 -20.48 -8.22
C TYR A 462 10.02 -19.74 -9.57
N TRP A 463 8.95 -19.08 -10.01
CA TRP A 463 8.88 -18.29 -11.23
C TRP A 463 8.91 -16.79 -10.91
N GLY A 464 10.10 -16.25 -10.74
CA GLY A 464 10.36 -14.87 -10.33
C GLY A 464 11.78 -14.41 -10.66
N CYS A 465 12.05 -13.11 -10.54
CA CYS A 465 13.39 -12.55 -10.70
C CYS A 465 14.27 -12.95 -9.50
N PRO A 466 15.37 -13.69 -9.72
CA PRO A 466 16.25 -14.07 -8.61
C PRO A 466 16.97 -12.86 -8.03
N ILE A 467 16.98 -12.75 -6.70
CA ILE A 467 17.82 -11.76 -6.00
C ILE A 467 19.29 -12.18 -6.16
N PRO A 468 20.18 -11.33 -6.75
CA PRO A 468 21.52 -11.74 -7.17
C PRO A 468 22.52 -11.69 -6.00
N VAL A 469 22.29 -12.51 -4.97
CA VAL A 469 23.11 -12.56 -3.75
C VAL A 469 23.49 -14.01 -3.45
N ILE A 470 24.76 -14.19 -3.11
CA ILE A 470 25.29 -15.47 -2.63
C ILE A 470 25.43 -15.38 -1.11
N HIS A 471 24.82 -16.31 -0.40
CA HIS A 471 24.99 -16.43 1.05
C HIS A 471 26.18 -17.32 1.36
N CYS A 472 27.20 -16.74 1.97
CA CYS A 472 28.35 -17.47 2.47
C CYS A 472 28.04 -17.97 3.89
N LYS A 473 28.38 -19.24 4.18
CA LYS A 473 28.18 -19.80 5.52
C LYS A 473 29.14 -19.21 6.55
N ASP A 474 30.28 -18.72 6.10
CA ASP A 474 31.35 -18.25 6.98
C ASP A 474 31.32 -16.73 7.20
N CYS A 475 30.88 -15.95 6.20
CA CYS A 475 30.91 -14.48 6.27
C CYS A 475 29.55 -13.79 6.02
N GLY A 476 28.46 -14.53 5.83
CA GLY A 476 27.11 -13.99 5.66
C GLY A 476 26.65 -13.82 4.22
#